data_4d325aa9116c1a5dd266b94eba25056c
#
_entry.id   4d325aa9116c1a5dd266b94eba25056c
#
_cell.length_a   1.000
_cell.length_b   1.000
_cell.length_c   1.000
_cell.angle_alpha   90.00
_cell.angle_beta   90.00
_cell.angle_gamma   90.00
#
_symmetry.space_group_name_H-M   'P 1'
#
loop_
_entity.id
_entity.type
_entity.pdbx_description
1 polymer ?
#
loop_
_entity_poly.entity_id
_entity_poly.type
_entity_poly.pdbx_seq_one_letter_code
_entity_poly.pdbx_strand_id
1 'polypeptide(L)'
;KSKINKRMIVVAPTGVAAINAGGVTIHSFFQLPFGPQIPTNNNQQHSTASYGAGSSKLQRFSKEKINIIRSLDLLIIDEISMVRADLLDGIDSVLKRFRRTSKPFGGVQLLMIGDMQQLAPIARDNEWDILRNYYSTVYFFSSNALQKTTYISIELKHIFRQSDTIFIDLLNRVRNSNLDAEAIKLLNGRHIPNFAPTDEQGYITLTTHNHQAQSINTAKLDAINSTPATFNATIDGDFPEQIFPTEHKLTLKEGAQ
;
A
#
# COMPACT_ATOMS: atom_id res chain seq x y z
N LYS A 1 12.80 -34.22 2.44
CA LYS A 1 11.98 -32.99 2.59
C LYS A 1 10.83 -33.12 1.62
N SER A 2 9.61 -33.45 2.08
CA SER A 2 8.42 -33.46 1.24
C SER A 2 8.16 -32.03 0.74
N LYS A 3 8.16 -31.80 -0.58
CA LYS A 3 7.72 -30.55 -1.17
C LYS A 3 6.19 -30.49 -0.99
N ILE A 4 5.74 -29.84 0.06
CA ILE A 4 4.32 -29.49 0.21
C ILE A 4 4.07 -28.34 -0.76
N ASN A 5 3.34 -28.59 -1.84
CA ASN A 5 2.93 -27.57 -2.78
C ASN A 5 1.85 -26.68 -2.11
N LYS A 6 2.26 -25.65 -1.38
CA LYS A 6 1.34 -24.65 -0.84
C LYS A 6 0.99 -23.62 -1.92
N ARG A 7 -0.29 -23.30 -2.03
CA ARG A 7 -0.76 -22.21 -2.87
C ARG A 7 -0.60 -20.89 -2.12
N MET A 8 0.20 -19.99 -2.67
CA MET A 8 0.52 -18.71 -2.08
C MET A 8 0.05 -17.57 -2.99
N ILE A 9 -0.39 -16.49 -2.37
CA ILE A 9 -0.69 -15.21 -3.05
C ILE A 9 0.04 -14.11 -2.30
N VAL A 10 0.64 -13.20 -3.08
CA VAL A 10 1.27 -11.98 -2.55
C VAL A 10 0.37 -10.80 -2.89
N VAL A 11 0.07 -9.97 -1.91
CA VAL A 11 -0.69 -8.74 -2.10
C VAL A 11 0.02 -7.57 -1.41
N ALA A 12 -0.24 -6.35 -1.89
CA ALA A 12 0.28 -5.12 -1.29
C ALA A 12 -0.76 -3.98 -1.36
N PRO A 13 -0.64 -2.94 -0.53
CA PRO A 13 -1.60 -1.83 -0.52
C PRO A 13 -1.54 -0.94 -1.75
N THR A 14 -0.37 -0.81 -2.39
CA THR A 14 -0.16 0.04 -3.57
C THR A 14 0.27 -0.76 -4.80
N GLY A 15 0.06 -0.17 -6.00
CA GLY A 15 0.48 -0.79 -7.25
C GLY A 15 1.99 -1.02 -7.33
N VAL A 16 2.78 -0.03 -6.90
CA VAL A 16 4.26 -0.13 -6.93
C VAL A 16 4.75 -1.22 -5.98
N ALA A 17 4.24 -1.27 -4.76
CA ALA A 17 4.60 -2.33 -3.81
C ALA A 17 4.19 -3.71 -4.35
N ALA A 18 3.01 -3.83 -4.96
CA ALA A 18 2.55 -5.08 -5.55
C ALA A 18 3.46 -5.58 -6.68
N ILE A 19 3.89 -4.68 -7.58
CA ILE A 19 4.84 -5.02 -8.65
C ILE A 19 6.18 -5.48 -8.08
N ASN A 20 6.72 -4.74 -7.12
CA ASN A 20 8.00 -5.06 -6.49
C ASN A 20 7.98 -6.42 -5.75
N ALA A 21 6.86 -6.74 -5.11
CA ALA A 21 6.66 -8.00 -4.42
C ALA A 21 6.28 -9.18 -5.35
N GLY A 22 6.11 -8.91 -6.66
CA GLY A 22 5.66 -9.92 -7.62
C GLY A 22 4.22 -10.38 -7.38
N GLY A 23 3.37 -9.48 -6.86
CA GLY A 23 1.99 -9.75 -6.49
C GLY A 23 0.98 -8.81 -7.16
N VAL A 24 -0.17 -8.64 -6.52
CA VAL A 24 -1.27 -7.78 -6.96
C VAL A 24 -1.74 -6.89 -5.82
N THR A 25 -2.49 -5.82 -6.11
CA THR A 25 -3.01 -4.97 -5.04
C THR A 25 -4.12 -5.67 -4.24
N ILE A 26 -4.22 -5.34 -2.94
CA ILE A 26 -5.26 -5.86 -2.04
C ILE A 26 -6.65 -5.61 -2.63
N HIS A 27 -6.93 -4.38 -3.08
CA HIS A 27 -8.22 -4.00 -3.64
C HIS A 27 -8.56 -4.81 -4.90
N SER A 28 -7.61 -5.02 -5.80
CA SER A 28 -7.82 -5.82 -7.01
C SER A 28 -8.04 -7.31 -6.71
N PHE A 29 -7.25 -7.89 -5.79
CA PHE A 29 -7.37 -9.31 -5.50
C PHE A 29 -8.66 -9.63 -4.75
N PHE A 30 -8.96 -8.89 -3.69
CA PHE A 30 -10.13 -9.13 -2.84
C PHE A 30 -11.39 -8.39 -3.31
N GLN A 31 -11.30 -7.62 -4.40
CA GLN A 31 -12.41 -6.80 -4.94
C GLN A 31 -13.07 -5.95 -3.84
N LEU A 32 -12.25 -5.37 -2.98
CA LEU A 32 -12.69 -4.48 -1.93
C LEU A 32 -12.95 -3.09 -2.52
N PRO A 33 -14.07 -2.45 -2.17
CA PRO A 33 -14.32 -1.07 -2.58
C PRO A 33 -13.31 -0.13 -1.92
N PHE A 34 -13.12 1.03 -2.53
CA PHE A 34 -12.35 2.10 -1.92
C PHE A 34 -13.16 2.78 -0.81
N GLY A 35 -12.47 3.38 0.15
CA GLY A 35 -13.08 4.01 1.31
C GLY A 35 -13.18 3.08 2.54
N PRO A 36 -13.87 3.54 3.60
CA PRO A 36 -13.98 2.82 4.86
C PRO A 36 -14.73 1.50 4.74
N GLN A 37 -14.14 0.43 5.29
CA GLN A 37 -14.78 -0.88 5.40
C GLN A 37 -15.40 -1.01 6.80
N ILE A 38 -16.73 -0.77 6.90
CA ILE A 38 -17.42 -0.81 8.19
C ILE A 38 -17.79 -2.25 8.55
N PRO A 39 -17.47 -2.74 9.78
CA PRO A 39 -17.91 -4.06 10.22
C PRO A 39 -19.44 -4.14 10.24
N THR A 40 -20.02 -5.07 9.49
CA THR A 40 -21.47 -5.32 9.51
C THR A 40 -21.82 -6.24 10.67
N ASN A 41 -22.75 -5.83 11.53
CA ASN A 41 -23.34 -6.71 12.54
C ASN A 41 -24.15 -7.82 11.83
N ASN A 42 -24.03 -9.05 12.32
CA ASN A 42 -24.57 -10.29 11.75
C ASN A 42 -26.09 -10.35 11.47
N ASN A 43 -26.86 -9.27 11.71
CA ASN A 43 -28.31 -9.24 11.48
C ASN A 43 -28.74 -8.50 10.20
N GLN A 44 -27.81 -7.97 9.43
CA GLN A 44 -28.10 -7.39 8.11
C GLN A 44 -27.38 -8.17 7.02
N GLN A 45 -27.91 -9.31 6.70
CA GLN A 45 -27.63 -10.00 5.44
C GLN A 45 -28.05 -9.05 4.29
N HIS A 46 -27.08 -8.68 3.44
CA HIS A 46 -27.28 -7.99 2.15
C HIS A 46 -27.35 -6.45 2.13
N SER A 47 -26.76 -5.73 3.05
CA SER A 47 -26.50 -4.32 2.75
C SER A 47 -25.03 -3.99 3.00
N THR A 48 -24.22 -4.05 1.94
CA THR A 48 -22.97 -3.26 1.86
C THR A 48 -23.40 -1.81 1.84
N ALA A 49 -23.44 -1.15 3.02
CA ALA A 49 -23.66 0.27 3.11
C ALA A 49 -22.45 0.99 2.49
N SER A 50 -22.55 1.29 1.20
CA SER A 50 -21.71 2.27 0.53
C SER A 50 -21.99 3.64 1.14
N TYR A 51 -21.10 4.13 2.00
CA TYR A 51 -20.99 5.56 2.22
C TYR A 51 -20.10 6.14 1.10
N GLY A 52 -20.75 6.53 0.02
CA GLY A 52 -20.17 7.14 -1.17
C GLY A 52 -21.15 6.96 -2.32
N ALA A 53 -21.75 8.04 -2.79
CA ALA A 53 -22.78 8.08 -3.83
C ALA A 53 -22.34 7.29 -5.08
N GLY A 54 -23.02 6.20 -5.34
CA GLY A 54 -22.84 5.39 -6.54
C GLY A 54 -23.15 3.93 -6.20
N SER A 55 -24.27 3.41 -6.69
CA SER A 55 -24.62 1.99 -6.58
C SER A 55 -23.57 1.14 -7.28
N SER A 56 -22.47 0.81 -6.57
CA SER A 56 -21.51 -0.14 -7.06
C SER A 56 -22.17 -1.51 -7.14
N LYS A 57 -22.49 -1.94 -8.36
CA LYS A 57 -22.80 -3.35 -8.64
C LYS A 57 -21.69 -4.17 -7.97
N LEU A 58 -22.05 -4.96 -6.96
CA LEU A 58 -21.15 -5.94 -6.33
C LEU A 58 -20.39 -6.67 -7.44
N GLN A 59 -19.10 -6.37 -7.59
CA GLN A 59 -18.28 -7.05 -8.58
C GLN A 59 -18.35 -8.55 -8.27
N ARG A 60 -18.90 -9.31 -9.20
CA ARG A 60 -19.05 -10.76 -9.05
C ARG A 60 -17.68 -11.40 -9.22
N PHE A 61 -17.19 -12.03 -8.16
CA PHE A 61 -16.00 -12.87 -8.27
C PHE A 61 -16.19 -13.94 -9.34
N SER A 62 -15.21 -14.06 -10.23
CA SER A 62 -15.20 -15.16 -11.20
C SER A 62 -15.06 -16.52 -10.48
N LYS A 63 -15.50 -17.58 -11.13
CA LYS A 63 -15.37 -18.95 -10.57
C LYS A 63 -13.91 -19.30 -10.29
N GLU A 64 -13.00 -18.89 -11.17
CA GLU A 64 -11.56 -19.11 -11.05
C GLU A 64 -11.02 -18.41 -9.80
N LYS A 65 -11.38 -17.14 -9.58
CA LYS A 65 -10.94 -16.37 -8.41
C LYS A 65 -11.47 -16.97 -7.11
N ILE A 66 -12.73 -17.40 -7.08
CA ILE A 66 -13.30 -18.11 -5.93
C ILE A 66 -12.52 -19.42 -5.65
N ASN A 67 -12.15 -20.17 -6.67
CA ASN A 67 -11.37 -21.39 -6.51
C ASN A 67 -9.96 -21.10 -5.98
N ILE A 68 -9.33 -20.02 -6.42
CA ILE A 68 -8.04 -19.55 -5.87
C ILE A 68 -8.17 -19.23 -4.37
N ILE A 69 -9.17 -18.45 -3.98
CA ILE A 69 -9.41 -18.08 -2.58
C ILE A 69 -9.68 -19.33 -1.72
N ARG A 70 -10.46 -20.27 -2.22
CA ARG A 70 -10.78 -21.51 -1.48
C ARG A 70 -9.57 -22.41 -1.25
N SER A 71 -8.65 -22.45 -2.19
CA SER A 71 -7.45 -23.31 -2.15
C SER A 71 -6.21 -22.58 -1.63
N LEU A 72 -6.36 -21.35 -1.16
CA LEU A 72 -5.25 -20.54 -0.64
C LEU A 72 -4.75 -21.10 0.70
N ASP A 73 -3.45 -21.38 0.80
CA ASP A 73 -2.79 -21.85 2.02
C ASP A 73 -2.08 -20.74 2.76
N LEU A 74 -1.45 -19.81 2.01
CA LEU A 74 -0.66 -18.70 2.55
C LEU A 74 -0.97 -17.41 1.81
N LEU A 75 -1.35 -16.40 2.56
CA LEU A 75 -1.47 -15.02 2.09
C LEU A 75 -0.29 -14.21 2.61
N ILE A 76 0.49 -13.64 1.70
CA ILE A 76 1.59 -12.74 2.02
C ILE A 76 1.08 -11.32 1.77
N ILE A 77 1.17 -10.47 2.79
CA ILE A 77 0.81 -9.05 2.71
C ILE A 77 2.09 -8.26 2.88
N ASP A 78 2.57 -7.68 1.79
CA ASP A 78 3.74 -6.80 1.81
C ASP A 78 3.33 -5.36 2.12
N GLU A 79 4.25 -4.57 2.68
CA GLU A 79 4.01 -3.21 3.16
C GLU A 79 2.81 -3.10 4.11
N ILE A 80 2.71 -4.02 5.08
CA ILE A 80 1.59 -4.08 6.04
C ILE A 80 1.44 -2.80 6.86
N SER A 81 2.53 -2.03 7.06
CA SER A 81 2.50 -0.73 7.75
C SER A 81 1.53 0.27 7.12
N MET A 82 1.30 0.17 5.80
CA MET A 82 0.39 1.03 5.05
C MET A 82 -1.05 0.48 4.98
N VAL A 83 -1.32 -0.70 5.56
CA VAL A 83 -2.65 -1.32 5.52
C VAL A 83 -3.48 -0.86 6.72
N ARG A 84 -4.68 -0.31 6.46
CA ARG A 84 -5.62 0.10 7.51
C ARG A 84 -6.26 -1.12 8.18
N ALA A 85 -6.67 -0.95 9.44
CA ALA A 85 -7.35 -1.98 10.23
C ALA A 85 -8.62 -2.51 9.56
N ASP A 86 -9.45 -1.60 9.04
CA ASP A 86 -10.68 -1.91 8.33
C ASP A 86 -10.45 -2.69 7.02
N LEU A 87 -9.39 -2.35 6.29
CA LEU A 87 -9.01 -3.06 5.07
C LEU A 87 -8.57 -4.50 5.38
N LEU A 88 -7.86 -4.72 6.49
CA LEU A 88 -7.47 -6.06 6.93
C LEU A 88 -8.69 -6.88 7.36
N ASP A 89 -9.68 -6.26 8.04
CA ASP A 89 -10.96 -6.91 8.35
C ASP A 89 -11.81 -7.18 7.09
N GLY A 90 -11.70 -6.34 6.07
CA GLY A 90 -12.28 -6.58 4.75
C GLY A 90 -11.71 -7.85 4.10
N ILE A 91 -10.40 -8.05 4.15
CA ILE A 91 -9.73 -9.29 3.70
C ILE A 91 -10.27 -10.50 4.46
N ASP A 92 -10.35 -10.42 5.81
CA ASP A 92 -10.91 -11.46 6.66
C ASP A 92 -12.33 -11.85 6.24
N SER A 93 -13.18 -10.85 6.00
CA SER A 93 -14.58 -11.04 5.61
C SER A 93 -14.70 -11.78 4.27
N VAL A 94 -13.89 -11.41 3.27
CA VAL A 94 -13.85 -12.09 1.97
C VAL A 94 -13.38 -13.54 2.11
N LEU A 95 -12.31 -13.77 2.86
CA LEU A 95 -11.77 -15.12 3.09
C LEU A 95 -12.79 -16.01 3.81
N LYS A 96 -13.41 -15.53 4.89
CA LYS A 96 -14.47 -16.27 5.63
C LYS A 96 -15.64 -16.62 4.72
N ARG A 97 -16.13 -15.65 3.94
CA ARG A 97 -17.26 -15.83 3.03
C ARG A 97 -17.03 -16.98 2.03
N PHE A 98 -15.92 -16.92 1.27
CA PHE A 98 -15.68 -17.88 0.20
C PHE A 98 -15.16 -19.22 0.69
N ARG A 99 -14.49 -19.27 1.83
CA ARG A 99 -14.03 -20.50 2.46
C ARG A 99 -15.08 -21.14 3.39
N ARG A 100 -16.23 -20.45 3.59
CA ARG A 100 -17.35 -20.92 4.42
C ARG A 100 -16.93 -21.35 5.82
N THR A 101 -16.16 -20.52 6.50
CA THR A 101 -15.66 -20.78 7.85
C THR A 101 -15.64 -19.49 8.68
N SER A 102 -15.87 -19.60 9.98
CA SER A 102 -15.78 -18.48 10.93
C SER A 102 -14.37 -18.24 11.48
N LYS A 103 -13.41 -19.11 11.15
CA LYS A 103 -12.01 -18.93 11.59
C LYS A 103 -11.44 -17.61 11.08
N PRO A 104 -10.65 -16.89 11.87
CA PRO A 104 -9.96 -15.69 11.40
C PRO A 104 -9.24 -15.95 10.08
N PHE A 105 -9.34 -14.99 9.15
CA PHE A 105 -8.80 -15.06 7.80
C PHE A 105 -9.17 -16.33 7.02
N GLY A 106 -10.36 -16.88 7.31
CA GLY A 106 -10.81 -18.11 6.67
C GLY A 106 -9.92 -19.33 6.95
N GLY A 107 -9.10 -19.29 7.99
CA GLY A 107 -8.09 -20.31 8.31
C GLY A 107 -6.86 -20.31 7.38
N VAL A 108 -6.66 -19.27 6.58
CA VAL A 108 -5.45 -19.07 5.77
C VAL A 108 -4.31 -18.61 6.68
N GLN A 109 -3.11 -19.14 6.46
CA GLN A 109 -1.91 -18.63 7.12
C GLN A 109 -1.57 -17.25 6.58
N LEU A 110 -1.27 -16.28 7.46
CA LEU A 110 -0.80 -14.95 7.06
C LEU A 110 0.70 -14.83 7.27
N LEU A 111 1.37 -14.15 6.33
CA LEU A 111 2.69 -13.58 6.49
C LEU A 111 2.58 -12.09 6.19
N MET A 112 2.75 -11.26 7.21
CA MET A 112 2.70 -9.81 7.10
C MET A 112 4.13 -9.27 7.16
N ILE A 113 4.52 -8.49 6.17
CA ILE A 113 5.87 -7.92 6.02
C ILE A 113 5.74 -6.40 5.98
N GLY A 114 6.56 -5.67 6.71
CA GLY A 114 6.55 -4.21 6.69
C GLY A 114 7.43 -3.58 7.75
N ASP A 115 7.48 -2.28 7.76
CA ASP A 115 8.25 -1.47 8.70
C ASP A 115 7.37 -0.38 9.30
N MET A 116 7.13 -0.46 10.61
CA MET A 116 6.24 0.46 11.33
C MET A 116 6.78 1.89 11.45
N GLN A 117 8.05 2.12 11.15
CA GLN A 117 8.66 3.45 11.11
C GLN A 117 8.68 4.06 9.70
N GLN A 118 8.19 3.33 8.70
CA GLN A 118 7.96 3.87 7.36
C GLN A 118 6.55 4.48 7.24
N LEU A 119 6.01 4.55 6.03
CA LEU A 119 4.72 5.21 5.79
C LEU A 119 3.58 4.53 6.55
N ALA A 120 2.81 5.35 7.25
CA ALA A 120 1.60 4.95 7.95
C ALA A 120 0.42 4.75 6.97
N PRO A 121 -0.65 4.05 7.38
CA PRO A 121 -1.88 4.01 6.62
C PRO A 121 -2.48 5.40 6.48
N ILE A 122 -3.03 5.71 5.31
CA ILE A 122 -3.72 6.98 5.07
C ILE A 122 -5.21 6.79 5.37
N ALA A 123 -5.74 7.60 6.28
CA ALA A 123 -7.16 7.80 6.48
C ALA A 123 -7.43 9.30 6.44
N ARG A 124 -8.38 9.74 5.61
CA ARG A 124 -8.83 11.13 5.60
C ARG A 124 -9.62 11.41 6.88
N ASP A 125 -9.70 12.68 7.29
CA ASP A 125 -10.40 13.04 8.54
C ASP A 125 -11.83 12.51 8.58
N ASN A 126 -12.58 12.68 7.49
CA ASN A 126 -13.94 12.16 7.37
C ASN A 126 -14.04 10.63 7.38
N GLU A 127 -13.01 9.92 6.91
CA GLU A 127 -12.95 8.45 6.99
C GLU A 127 -12.62 8.01 8.42
N TRP A 128 -11.68 8.69 9.07
CA TRP A 128 -11.31 8.40 10.45
C TRP A 128 -12.46 8.68 11.42
N ASP A 129 -13.23 9.75 11.21
CA ASP A 129 -14.42 10.03 12.02
C ASP A 129 -15.43 8.87 12.05
N ILE A 130 -15.51 8.10 10.97
CA ILE A 130 -16.32 6.90 10.90
C ILE A 130 -15.61 5.72 11.57
N LEU A 131 -14.34 5.48 11.20
CA LEU A 131 -13.58 4.30 11.59
C LEU A 131 -13.24 4.25 13.08
N ARG A 132 -13.02 5.39 13.73
CA ARG A 132 -12.72 5.50 15.17
C ARG A 132 -13.81 4.93 16.09
N ASN A 133 -15.02 4.73 15.57
CA ASN A 133 -16.10 4.07 16.31
C ASN A 133 -15.92 2.54 16.38
N TYR A 134 -15.04 1.98 15.54
CA TYR A 134 -14.81 0.54 15.41
C TYR A 134 -13.38 0.11 15.70
N TYR A 135 -12.42 1.03 15.58
CA TYR A 135 -10.98 0.76 15.67
C TYR A 135 -10.30 1.79 16.57
N SER A 136 -9.39 1.33 17.42
CA SER A 136 -8.61 2.21 18.32
C SER A 136 -7.55 3.02 17.56
N THR A 137 -7.03 2.51 16.45
CA THR A 137 -6.08 3.19 15.56
C THR A 137 -6.35 2.81 14.11
N VAL A 138 -5.78 3.57 13.18
CA VAL A 138 -5.85 3.24 11.74
C VAL A 138 -5.01 2.03 11.34
N TYR A 139 -4.03 1.67 12.14
CA TYR A 139 -3.05 0.64 11.82
C TYR A 139 -3.65 -0.77 11.81
N PHE A 140 -3.08 -1.64 10.99
CA PHE A 140 -3.50 -3.02 10.80
C PHE A 140 -3.66 -3.83 12.10
N PHE A 141 -2.83 -3.55 13.10
CA PHE A 141 -2.89 -4.26 14.39
C PHE A 141 -4.14 -3.94 15.22
N SER A 142 -4.91 -2.90 14.85
CA SER A 142 -6.24 -2.63 15.42
C SER A 142 -7.37 -3.43 14.74
N SER A 143 -7.06 -4.26 13.72
CA SER A 143 -8.04 -5.14 13.06
C SER A 143 -8.68 -6.10 14.06
N ASN A 144 -10.01 -6.18 14.05
CA ASN A 144 -10.77 -7.08 14.91
C ASN A 144 -10.47 -8.57 14.63
N ALA A 145 -10.16 -8.91 13.39
CA ALA A 145 -9.79 -10.26 13.00
C ALA A 145 -8.39 -10.63 13.52
N LEU A 146 -7.45 -9.69 13.42
CA LEU A 146 -6.08 -9.92 13.87
C LEU A 146 -6.01 -10.05 15.40
N GLN A 147 -6.78 -9.26 16.14
CA GLN A 147 -6.86 -9.34 17.61
C GLN A 147 -7.37 -10.70 18.11
N LYS A 148 -8.11 -11.45 17.27
CA LYS A 148 -8.59 -12.82 17.55
C LYS A 148 -7.62 -13.90 17.05
N THR A 149 -6.44 -13.51 16.61
CA THR A 149 -5.45 -14.41 16.00
C THR A 149 -4.15 -14.36 16.80
N THR A 150 -3.60 -15.53 17.13
CA THR A 150 -2.26 -15.61 17.68
C THR A 150 -1.25 -15.47 16.56
N TYR A 151 -0.27 -14.58 16.70
CA TYR A 151 0.81 -14.39 15.74
C TYR A 151 2.16 -14.25 16.44
N ILE A 152 3.22 -14.47 15.68
CA ILE A 152 4.61 -14.32 16.12
C ILE A 152 5.18 -13.13 15.37
N SER A 153 5.79 -12.19 16.09
CA SER A 153 6.52 -11.08 15.50
C SER A 153 8.02 -11.43 15.44
N ILE A 154 8.61 -11.23 14.26
CA ILE A 154 10.05 -11.47 14.02
C ILE A 154 10.63 -10.16 13.49
N GLU A 155 11.60 -9.60 14.23
CA GLU A 155 12.32 -8.42 13.81
C GLU A 155 13.56 -8.83 13.02
N LEU A 156 13.69 -8.33 11.77
CA LEU A 156 14.88 -8.50 10.95
C LEU A 156 15.89 -7.41 11.31
N LYS A 157 17.07 -7.81 11.77
CA LYS A 157 18.12 -6.89 12.25
C LYS A 157 19.25 -6.65 11.26
N HIS A 158 19.47 -7.59 10.34
CA HIS A 158 20.57 -7.49 9.40
C HIS A 158 20.16 -6.70 8.16
N ILE A 159 20.96 -5.70 7.79
CA ILE A 159 20.74 -4.82 6.64
C ILE A 159 21.65 -5.29 5.50
N PHE A 160 21.03 -5.73 4.39
CA PHE A 160 21.72 -6.15 3.17
C PHE A 160 21.79 -5.07 2.09
N ARG A 161 20.97 -4.03 2.19
CA ARG A 161 20.84 -2.98 1.17
C ARG A 161 22.05 -2.05 1.12
N GLN A 162 22.65 -1.78 2.27
CA GLN A 162 23.74 -0.83 2.46
C GLN A 162 24.94 -1.54 3.09
N SER A 163 26.16 -1.13 2.71
CA SER A 163 27.41 -1.61 3.29
C SER A 163 28.15 -0.55 4.12
N ASP A 164 27.81 0.74 3.95
CA ASP A 164 28.38 1.82 4.75
C ASP A 164 27.82 1.80 6.17
N THR A 165 28.66 1.41 7.12
CA THR A 165 28.27 1.25 8.52
C THR A 165 27.94 2.57 9.20
N ILE A 166 28.58 3.68 8.82
CA ILE A 166 28.29 5.02 9.35
C ILE A 166 26.92 5.47 8.89
N PHE A 167 26.61 5.26 7.61
CA PHE A 167 25.32 5.59 7.05
C PHE A 167 24.20 4.72 7.64
N ILE A 168 24.43 3.41 7.82
CA ILE A 168 23.50 2.50 8.48
C ILE A 168 23.19 2.95 9.91
N ASP A 169 24.23 3.29 10.70
CA ASP A 169 24.05 3.76 12.08
C ASP A 169 23.25 5.06 12.09
N LEU A 170 23.57 6.01 11.21
CA LEU A 170 22.86 7.29 11.10
C LEU A 170 21.37 7.07 10.77
N LEU A 171 21.04 6.19 9.80
CA LEU A 171 19.66 5.87 9.46
C LEU A 171 18.92 5.19 10.62
N ASN A 172 19.58 4.32 11.37
CA ASN A 172 19.00 3.69 12.56
C ASN A 172 18.74 4.70 13.67
N ARG A 173 19.63 5.70 13.88
CA ARG A 173 19.37 6.80 14.82
C ARG A 173 18.17 7.65 14.41
N VAL A 174 18.02 7.97 13.11
CA VAL A 174 16.82 8.63 12.58
C VAL A 174 15.57 7.80 12.86
N ARG A 175 15.62 6.52 12.50
CA ARG A 175 14.52 5.56 12.66
C ARG A 175 14.05 5.46 14.12
N ASN A 176 14.97 5.41 15.05
CA ASN A 176 14.69 5.26 16.48
C ASN A 176 14.45 6.59 17.19
N SER A 177 14.38 7.72 16.46
CA SER A 177 14.27 9.08 17.01
C SER A 177 15.35 9.40 18.06
N ASN A 178 16.57 8.89 17.85
CA ASN A 178 17.71 9.04 18.75
C ASN A 178 18.87 9.78 18.05
N LEU A 179 18.58 11.00 17.56
CA LEU A 179 19.57 11.86 16.94
C LEU A 179 20.27 12.69 17.99
N ASP A 180 21.59 12.56 18.06
CA ASP A 180 22.46 13.46 18.81
C ASP A 180 23.02 14.57 17.91
N ALA A 181 23.80 15.48 18.52
CA ALA A 181 24.39 16.62 17.81
C ALA A 181 25.34 16.20 16.68
N GLU A 182 26.04 15.05 16.84
CA GLU A 182 26.94 14.51 15.82
C GLU A 182 26.16 13.99 14.63
N ALA A 183 25.12 13.20 14.86
CA ALA A 183 24.24 12.67 13.81
C ALA A 183 23.56 13.81 13.02
N ILE A 184 23.08 14.85 13.71
CA ILE A 184 22.53 16.07 13.09
C ILE A 184 23.58 16.77 12.23
N LYS A 185 24.81 16.88 12.70
CA LYS A 185 25.91 17.49 11.94
C LYS A 185 26.24 16.70 10.69
N LEU A 186 26.24 15.36 10.77
CA LEU A 186 26.46 14.48 9.62
C LEU A 186 25.34 14.63 8.57
N LEU A 187 24.07 14.67 9.00
CA LEU A 187 22.92 14.90 8.11
C LEU A 187 23.01 16.27 7.43
N ASN A 188 23.27 17.33 8.21
CA ASN A 188 23.38 18.70 7.70
C ASN A 188 24.58 18.86 6.75
N GLY A 189 25.62 18.06 6.89
CA GLY A 189 26.74 18.02 5.95
C GLY A 189 26.37 17.54 4.54
N ARG A 190 25.21 16.93 4.38
CA ARG A 190 24.65 16.55 3.06
C ARG A 190 23.80 17.66 2.43
N HIS A 191 23.46 18.70 3.17
CA HIS A 191 22.72 19.83 2.65
C HIS A 191 23.62 20.70 1.77
N ILE A 192 23.28 20.81 0.50
CA ILE A 192 23.94 21.66 -0.49
C ILE A 192 22.94 22.76 -0.87
N PRO A 193 23.17 24.02 -0.47
CA PRO A 193 22.30 25.12 -0.86
C PRO A 193 22.24 25.24 -2.40
N ASN A 194 21.03 25.47 -2.93
CA ASN A 194 20.80 25.62 -4.37
C ASN A 194 21.31 24.44 -5.22
N PHE A 195 21.23 23.22 -4.68
CA PHE A 195 21.63 22.01 -5.39
C PHE A 195 20.83 21.86 -6.70
N ALA A 196 21.50 21.96 -7.81
CA ALA A 196 20.93 21.85 -9.16
C ALA A 196 21.73 20.82 -9.97
N PRO A 197 21.49 19.52 -9.78
CA PRO A 197 22.20 18.48 -10.51
C PRO A 197 21.80 18.50 -12.00
N THR A 198 22.73 18.12 -12.86
CA THR A 198 22.41 17.85 -14.27
C THR A 198 21.66 16.52 -14.41
N ASP A 199 20.89 16.38 -15.48
CA ASP A 199 20.11 15.14 -15.72
C ASP A 199 21.01 13.91 -15.88
N GLU A 200 22.23 14.07 -16.40
CA GLU A 200 23.25 13.03 -16.57
C GLU A 200 23.74 12.44 -15.23
N GLN A 201 23.61 13.20 -14.14
CA GLN A 201 24.03 12.74 -12.81
C GLN A 201 23.02 11.77 -12.14
N GLY A 202 21.85 11.54 -12.76
CA GLY A 202 20.88 10.54 -12.32
C GLY A 202 20.21 10.81 -10.96
N TYR A 203 20.15 12.07 -10.51
CA TYR A 203 19.43 12.43 -9.30
C TYR A 203 17.93 12.48 -9.53
N ILE A 204 17.17 11.94 -8.58
CA ILE A 204 15.72 12.10 -8.50
C ILE A 204 15.37 12.98 -7.31
N THR A 205 14.31 13.77 -7.46
CA THR A 205 13.81 14.63 -6.39
C THR A 205 12.66 13.97 -5.65
N LEU A 206 12.79 13.80 -4.33
CA LEU A 206 11.71 13.33 -3.48
C LEU A 206 10.98 14.54 -2.88
N THR A 207 9.66 14.55 -2.97
CA THR A 207 8.79 15.59 -2.41
C THR A 207 7.73 14.98 -1.50
N THR A 208 7.18 15.81 -0.61
CA THR A 208 6.10 15.41 0.29
C THR A 208 4.71 15.55 -0.34
N HIS A 209 4.59 16.27 -1.47
CA HIS A 209 3.31 16.58 -2.10
C HIS A 209 3.34 16.30 -3.61
N ASN A 210 2.29 15.66 -4.13
CA ASN A 210 2.17 15.31 -5.54
C ASN A 210 2.25 16.53 -6.47
N HIS A 211 1.65 17.67 -6.10
CA HIS A 211 1.70 18.88 -6.91
C HIS A 211 3.12 19.42 -7.11
N GLN A 212 4.01 19.26 -6.13
CA GLN A 212 5.41 19.63 -6.27
C GLN A 212 6.15 18.70 -7.22
N ALA A 213 5.92 17.39 -7.08
CA ALA A 213 6.48 16.40 -8.00
C ALA A 213 6.02 16.68 -9.45
N GLN A 214 4.72 16.95 -9.64
CA GLN A 214 4.15 17.28 -10.95
C GLN A 214 4.77 18.54 -11.54
N SER A 215 4.92 19.60 -10.74
CA SER A 215 5.55 20.86 -11.20
C SER A 215 6.99 20.64 -11.67
N ILE A 216 7.77 19.85 -10.93
CA ILE A 216 9.15 19.51 -11.28
C ILE A 216 9.17 18.66 -12.57
N ASN A 217 8.33 17.63 -12.65
CA ASN A 217 8.28 16.74 -13.81
C ASN A 217 7.84 17.48 -15.07
N THR A 218 6.85 18.37 -14.97
CA THR A 218 6.39 19.20 -16.10
C THR A 218 7.50 20.12 -16.60
N ALA A 219 8.19 20.82 -15.70
CA ALA A 219 9.29 21.70 -16.07
C ALA A 219 10.42 20.95 -16.77
N LYS A 220 10.77 19.74 -16.29
CA LYS A 220 11.76 18.88 -16.92
C LYS A 220 11.30 18.33 -18.27
N LEU A 221 10.03 17.91 -18.36
CA LEU A 221 9.45 17.44 -19.62
C LEU A 221 9.43 18.54 -20.68
N ASP A 222 9.09 19.77 -20.30
CA ASP A 222 9.07 20.93 -21.22
C ASP A 222 10.46 21.24 -21.76
N ALA A 223 11.51 21.06 -20.96
CA ALA A 223 12.89 21.27 -21.34
C ALA A 223 13.40 20.23 -22.36
N ILE A 224 12.79 19.08 -22.50
CA ILE A 224 13.17 18.07 -23.49
C ILE A 224 12.77 18.54 -24.89
N ASN A 225 13.73 18.59 -25.79
CA ASN A 225 13.54 19.09 -27.17
C ASN A 225 13.09 17.96 -28.13
N SER A 226 11.97 17.31 -27.83
CA SER A 226 11.35 16.30 -28.69
C SER A 226 9.82 16.50 -28.74
N THR A 227 9.18 15.90 -29.76
CA THR A 227 7.73 16.04 -29.96
C THR A 227 6.96 15.32 -28.85
N PRO A 228 6.00 15.99 -28.19
CA PRO A 228 5.21 15.36 -27.17
C PRO A 228 4.21 14.36 -27.75
N ALA A 229 4.09 13.20 -27.09
CA ALA A 229 3.03 12.22 -27.32
C ALA A 229 2.05 12.24 -26.12
N THR A 230 0.76 12.36 -26.42
CA THR A 230 -0.28 12.44 -25.40
C THR A 230 -1.15 11.20 -25.43
N PHE A 231 -1.36 10.61 -24.25
CA PHE A 231 -2.18 9.43 -24.05
C PHE A 231 -3.34 9.80 -23.12
N ASN A 232 -4.56 9.49 -23.52
CA ASN A 232 -5.73 9.70 -22.71
C ASN A 232 -6.18 8.37 -22.09
N ALA A 233 -6.42 8.36 -20.77
CA ALA A 233 -6.97 7.19 -20.09
C ALA A 233 -8.42 6.97 -20.51
N THR A 234 -8.82 5.71 -20.66
CA THR A 234 -10.22 5.31 -20.73
C THR A 234 -10.62 4.77 -19.36
N ILE A 235 -11.70 5.33 -18.78
CA ILE A 235 -12.22 4.92 -17.49
C ILE A 235 -13.47 4.08 -17.74
N ASP A 236 -13.51 2.88 -17.19
CA ASP A 236 -14.68 2.01 -17.21
C ASP A 236 -15.24 1.89 -15.79
N GLY A 237 -16.52 2.22 -15.63
CA GLY A 237 -17.19 2.22 -14.34
C GLY A 237 -16.91 3.47 -13.48
N ASP A 238 -17.13 3.32 -12.18
CA ASP A 238 -16.96 4.37 -11.18
C ASP A 238 -15.56 4.23 -10.53
N PHE A 239 -14.59 4.96 -11.06
CA PHE A 239 -13.20 4.94 -10.59
C PHE A 239 -12.79 6.37 -10.17
N PRO A 240 -12.66 6.64 -8.86
CA PRO A 240 -12.36 7.99 -8.38
C PRO A 240 -11.01 8.51 -8.86
N GLU A 241 -11.00 9.77 -9.33
CA GLU A 241 -9.80 10.42 -9.89
C GLU A 241 -8.60 10.43 -8.91
N GLN A 242 -8.88 10.54 -7.60
CA GLN A 242 -7.86 10.61 -6.55
C GLN A 242 -7.00 9.33 -6.41
N ILE A 243 -7.45 8.23 -7.02
CA ILE A 243 -6.75 6.93 -7.00
C ILE A 243 -6.20 6.53 -8.36
N PHE A 244 -6.23 7.42 -9.34
CA PHE A 244 -5.61 7.15 -10.64
C PHE A 244 -4.12 6.84 -10.45
N PRO A 245 -3.58 5.83 -11.10
CA PRO A 245 -2.16 5.50 -11.02
C PRO A 245 -1.27 6.55 -11.68
N THR A 246 -1.84 7.34 -12.59
CA THR A 246 -1.21 8.44 -13.29
C THR A 246 -2.27 9.46 -13.72
N GLU A 247 -1.88 10.54 -14.37
CA GLU A 247 -2.80 11.55 -14.88
C GLU A 247 -3.76 10.98 -15.94
N HIS A 248 -5.02 11.45 -15.96
CA HIS A 248 -5.99 11.08 -16.98
C HIS A 248 -5.48 11.39 -18.40
N LYS A 249 -4.74 12.48 -18.53
CA LYS A 249 -4.07 12.90 -19.76
C LYS A 249 -2.56 12.89 -19.52
N LEU A 250 -1.92 11.80 -19.88
CA LEU A 250 -0.48 11.62 -19.72
C LEU A 250 0.24 12.14 -20.98
N THR A 251 1.14 13.09 -20.80
CA THR A 251 2.01 13.58 -21.87
C THR A 251 3.44 13.15 -21.61
N LEU A 252 4.06 12.53 -22.60
CA LEU A 252 5.44 12.06 -22.56
C LEU A 252 6.23 12.60 -23.75
N LYS A 253 7.54 12.66 -23.62
CA LYS A 253 8.48 12.95 -24.71
C LYS A 253 9.55 11.86 -24.78
N GLU A 254 10.10 11.60 -25.94
CA GLU A 254 11.24 10.70 -26.06
C GLU A 254 12.42 11.24 -25.24
N GLY A 255 13.02 10.40 -24.39
CA GLY A 255 14.05 10.79 -23.44
C GLY A 255 13.53 11.18 -22.03
N ALA A 256 12.21 11.20 -21.79
CA ALA A 256 11.67 11.36 -20.46
C ALA A 256 11.93 10.11 -19.59
N GLN A 257 12.26 10.36 -18.31
CA GLN A 257 12.43 9.32 -17.28
C GLN A 257 11.18 9.23 -16.41
#